data_28d5b4798fc3c5fad0da08551feadb62
#
_entry.id   28d5b4798fc3c5fad0da08551feadb62
#
_cell.length_a   1.000
_cell.length_b   1.000
_cell.length_c   1.000
_cell.angle_alpha   90.00
_cell.angle_beta   90.00
_cell.angle_gamma   90.00
#
_symmetry.space_group_name_H-M   'P 1'
#
loop_
_entity.id
_entity.type
_entity.pdbx_description
1 polymer ?
#
loop_
_entity_poly.entity_id
_entity_poly.type
_entity_poly.pdbx_seq_one_letter_code
_entity_poly.pdbx_strand_id
1 'polypeptide(L)'
;PHLVLERNRIAERWRSERWDSLVANGPAWHDRFPGMEFSDYDPDAFVPKEKIADYFVAYAEKIDAPIRCGVEVKDVQRNVGRPGFRVETSEGVIEATNVVAATGPFQRPVIPAVAPEDAGIVQIHSNAYRNPDQLPEGAVLVVGAGSSGVQIADELLRGGRRVYLSVGPHDRPPRSYRGLDFVWWLGVLGKWDAEAVEPGTEHITISVSGAHGGQTVDFRRLAAQGMTLVGRTESFKDGVVSFAPDIADNLAQGDANPHYS
;
A
#
# COMPACT_ATOMS: atom_id res chain seq x y z
N PRO A 1 -12.33 -26.12 15.17
CA PRO A 1 -12.98 -24.82 15.26
C PRO A 1 -11.92 -23.70 15.28
N HIS A 2 -12.21 -22.55 14.71
CA HIS A 2 -11.38 -21.34 14.75
C HIS A 2 -12.26 -20.13 15.07
N LEU A 3 -11.65 -19.05 15.47
CA LEU A 3 -12.28 -17.77 15.73
C LEU A 3 -11.38 -16.67 15.17
N VAL A 4 -11.97 -15.72 14.46
CA VAL A 4 -11.29 -14.52 13.97
C VAL A 4 -11.68 -13.35 14.87
N LEU A 5 -10.69 -12.58 15.35
CA LEU A 5 -10.90 -11.39 16.13
C LEU A 5 -10.51 -10.17 15.30
N GLU A 6 -11.44 -9.24 15.14
CA GLU A 6 -11.22 -7.98 14.45
C GLU A 6 -11.57 -6.82 15.40
N ARG A 7 -10.63 -5.89 15.56
CA ARG A 7 -10.80 -4.74 16.46
C ARG A 7 -11.94 -3.81 16.04
N ASN A 8 -12.13 -3.67 14.73
CA ASN A 8 -13.13 -2.77 14.14
C ASN A 8 -14.17 -3.56 13.33
N ARG A 9 -14.65 -2.99 12.22
CA ARG A 9 -15.47 -3.69 11.23
C ARG A 9 -14.59 -4.50 10.28
N ILE A 10 -15.16 -5.49 9.64
CA ILE A 10 -14.50 -6.18 8.52
C ILE A 10 -14.09 -5.14 7.46
N ALA A 11 -12.85 -5.23 7.01
CA ALA A 11 -12.26 -4.35 6.01
C ALA A 11 -12.19 -2.85 6.42
N GLU A 12 -12.18 -2.53 7.72
CA GLU A 12 -12.16 -1.14 8.20
C GLU A 12 -11.06 -0.29 7.56
N ARG A 13 -9.85 -0.84 7.43
CA ARG A 13 -8.72 -0.09 6.87
C ARG A 13 -8.87 0.27 5.40
N TRP A 14 -9.61 -0.51 4.63
CA TRP A 14 -9.97 -0.14 3.26
C TRP A 14 -10.91 1.06 3.23
N ARG A 15 -11.76 1.21 4.23
CA ARG A 15 -12.73 2.30 4.35
C ARG A 15 -12.10 3.57 4.92
N SER A 16 -11.34 3.44 6.01
CA SER A 16 -10.91 4.58 6.84
C SER A 16 -9.45 4.99 6.70
N GLU A 17 -8.56 4.12 6.17
CA GLU A 17 -7.13 4.37 6.09
C GLU A 17 -6.60 4.40 4.64
N ARG A 18 -7.45 4.73 3.68
CA ARG A 18 -7.09 4.86 2.26
C ARG A 18 -7.68 6.14 1.70
N TRP A 19 -7.05 6.70 0.66
CA TRP A 19 -7.55 7.88 -0.04
C TRP A 19 -8.74 7.54 -0.92
N ASP A 20 -9.54 8.55 -1.21
CA ASP A 20 -10.88 8.39 -1.77
C ASP A 20 -10.87 7.78 -3.19
N SER A 21 -9.88 8.14 -4.00
CA SER A 21 -9.76 7.66 -5.38
C SER A 21 -9.03 6.31 -5.52
N LEU A 22 -8.66 5.65 -4.39
CA LEU A 22 -7.93 4.38 -4.48
C LEU A 22 -8.74 3.30 -5.19
N VAL A 23 -8.11 2.66 -6.15
CA VAL A 23 -8.55 1.39 -6.73
C VAL A 23 -7.51 0.30 -6.42
N ALA A 24 -7.91 -0.96 -6.53
CA ALA A 24 -7.01 -2.09 -6.38
C ALA A 24 -5.81 -1.98 -7.34
N ASN A 25 -4.66 -2.51 -6.94
CA ASN A 25 -3.48 -2.56 -7.80
C ASN A 25 -3.47 -3.77 -8.73
N GLY A 26 -4.18 -4.84 -8.38
CA GLY A 26 -4.43 -5.99 -9.22
C GLY A 26 -5.74 -5.88 -9.97
N PRO A 27 -5.88 -6.51 -11.15
CA PRO A 27 -7.17 -6.62 -11.84
C PRO A 27 -8.12 -7.55 -11.07
N ALA A 28 -9.42 -7.40 -11.30
CA ALA A 28 -10.47 -8.12 -10.58
C ALA A 28 -10.31 -9.65 -10.63
N TRP A 29 -9.84 -10.21 -11.77
CA TRP A 29 -9.58 -11.64 -11.89
C TRP A 29 -8.45 -12.15 -10.96
N HIS A 30 -7.50 -11.28 -10.61
CA HIS A 30 -6.38 -11.61 -9.72
C HIS A 30 -6.73 -11.40 -8.25
N ASP A 31 -7.37 -10.29 -7.90
CA ASP A 31 -7.59 -9.88 -6.50
C ASP A 31 -8.78 -10.59 -5.82
N ARG A 32 -9.41 -11.53 -6.52
CA ARG A 32 -10.51 -12.34 -6.01
C ARG A 32 -10.05 -13.44 -5.06
N PHE A 33 -10.93 -13.83 -4.13
CA PHE A 33 -10.76 -15.00 -3.30
C PHE A 33 -11.36 -16.27 -3.94
N PRO A 34 -10.92 -17.46 -3.51
CA PRO A 34 -11.44 -18.73 -4.04
C PRO A 34 -12.96 -18.81 -3.96
N GLY A 35 -13.59 -19.14 -5.08
CA GLY A 35 -15.03 -19.36 -5.16
C GLY A 35 -15.90 -18.09 -5.16
N MET A 36 -15.33 -16.90 -5.24
CA MET A 36 -16.08 -15.65 -5.37
C MET A 36 -15.35 -14.67 -6.29
N GLU A 37 -16.06 -14.15 -7.28
CA GLU A 37 -15.55 -13.18 -8.25
C GLU A 37 -16.13 -11.79 -7.99
N PHE A 38 -15.56 -10.78 -8.63
CA PHE A 38 -16.13 -9.43 -8.70
C PHE A 38 -17.13 -9.38 -9.86
N SER A 39 -18.30 -9.97 -9.68
CA SER A 39 -19.28 -10.19 -10.76
C SER A 39 -19.78 -8.94 -11.49
N ASP A 40 -19.69 -7.78 -10.83
CA ASP A 40 -20.15 -6.49 -11.36
C ASP A 40 -19.06 -5.74 -12.14
N TYR A 41 -17.87 -6.36 -12.29
CA TYR A 41 -16.72 -5.76 -12.95
C TYR A 41 -16.19 -6.63 -14.08
N ASP A 42 -15.66 -5.97 -15.11
CA ASP A 42 -14.83 -6.66 -16.10
C ASP A 42 -13.64 -7.34 -15.38
N PRO A 43 -13.26 -8.56 -15.76
CA PRO A 43 -12.13 -9.25 -15.15
C PRO A 43 -10.84 -8.43 -15.11
N ASP A 44 -10.58 -7.62 -16.12
CA ASP A 44 -9.38 -6.78 -16.19
C ASP A 44 -9.56 -5.39 -15.54
N ALA A 45 -10.72 -5.10 -14.96
CA ALA A 45 -10.96 -3.83 -14.26
C ALA A 45 -10.25 -3.78 -12.89
N PHE A 46 -9.93 -2.56 -12.45
CA PHE A 46 -9.37 -2.28 -11.13
C PHE A 46 -10.46 -1.79 -10.19
N VAL A 47 -10.75 -2.58 -9.18
CA VAL A 47 -11.93 -2.38 -8.32
C VAL A 47 -11.71 -1.24 -7.32
N PRO A 48 -12.65 -0.28 -7.17
CA PRO A 48 -12.56 0.79 -6.17
C PRO A 48 -12.52 0.26 -4.74
N LYS A 49 -11.85 0.98 -3.84
CA LYS A 49 -11.62 0.58 -2.45
C LYS A 49 -12.88 0.23 -1.67
N GLU A 50 -13.98 0.97 -1.89
CA GLU A 50 -15.27 0.70 -1.24
C GLU A 50 -15.83 -0.66 -1.65
N LYS A 51 -15.69 -1.01 -2.92
CA LYS A 51 -16.15 -2.29 -3.45
C LYS A 51 -15.27 -3.46 -3.02
N ILE A 52 -13.97 -3.21 -2.83
CA ILE A 52 -13.07 -4.18 -2.18
C ILE A 52 -13.53 -4.44 -0.74
N ALA A 53 -13.86 -3.37 0.00
CA ALA A 53 -14.35 -3.52 1.37
C ALA A 53 -15.69 -4.27 1.44
N ASP A 54 -16.62 -3.98 0.53
CA ASP A 54 -17.91 -4.68 0.42
C ASP A 54 -17.70 -6.16 0.04
N TYR A 55 -16.77 -6.45 -0.85
CA TYR A 55 -16.40 -7.80 -1.25
C TYR A 55 -15.87 -8.62 -0.07
N PHE A 56 -15.02 -8.05 0.79
CA PHE A 56 -14.53 -8.76 1.98
C PHE A 56 -15.66 -9.10 2.95
N VAL A 57 -16.63 -8.20 3.14
CA VAL A 57 -17.82 -8.48 3.96
C VAL A 57 -18.63 -9.63 3.35
N ALA A 58 -18.95 -9.52 2.07
CA ALA A 58 -19.73 -10.55 1.37
C ALA A 58 -19.00 -11.91 1.34
N TYR A 59 -17.67 -11.91 1.22
CA TYR A 59 -16.89 -13.13 1.28
C TYR A 59 -16.93 -13.77 2.67
N ALA A 60 -16.78 -12.97 3.74
CA ALA A 60 -16.88 -13.48 5.11
C ALA A 60 -18.25 -14.10 5.38
N GLU A 61 -19.33 -13.48 4.90
CA GLU A 61 -20.69 -14.02 4.98
C GLU A 61 -20.83 -15.33 4.18
N LYS A 62 -20.32 -15.34 2.95
CA LYS A 62 -20.38 -16.53 2.06
C LYS A 62 -19.76 -17.76 2.67
N ILE A 63 -18.66 -17.62 3.38
CA ILE A 63 -17.92 -18.75 4.00
C ILE A 63 -18.34 -18.99 5.46
N ASP A 64 -19.34 -18.27 5.96
CA ASP A 64 -19.77 -18.31 7.36
C ASP A 64 -18.59 -18.17 8.33
N ALA A 65 -17.73 -17.17 8.09
CA ALA A 65 -16.51 -16.97 8.85
C ALA A 65 -16.85 -16.56 10.30
N PRO A 66 -16.32 -17.24 11.33
CA PRO A 66 -16.62 -16.96 12.75
C PRO A 66 -15.87 -15.72 13.22
N ILE A 67 -16.25 -14.53 12.73
CA ILE A 67 -15.61 -13.27 13.04
C ILE A 67 -16.32 -12.55 14.15
N ARG A 68 -15.58 -12.13 15.18
CA ARG A 68 -16.03 -11.19 16.22
C ARG A 68 -15.41 -9.84 15.96
N CYS A 69 -16.23 -8.89 15.50
CA CYS A 69 -15.87 -7.49 15.36
C CYS A 69 -15.97 -6.75 16.71
N GLY A 70 -15.20 -5.65 16.85
CA GLY A 70 -15.17 -4.85 18.07
C GLY A 70 -14.29 -5.45 19.18
N VAL A 71 -13.55 -6.51 18.91
CA VAL A 71 -12.70 -7.20 19.88
C VAL A 71 -11.22 -6.94 19.60
N GLU A 72 -10.59 -6.14 20.44
CA GLU A 72 -9.16 -5.86 20.35
C GLU A 72 -8.34 -6.94 21.05
N VAL A 73 -7.38 -7.52 20.36
CA VAL A 73 -6.33 -8.35 20.96
C VAL A 73 -5.25 -7.44 21.53
N LYS A 74 -5.03 -7.49 22.83
CA LYS A 74 -4.08 -6.65 23.56
C LYS A 74 -2.72 -7.31 23.70
N ASP A 75 -2.73 -8.61 23.97
CA ASP A 75 -1.52 -9.38 24.19
C ASP A 75 -1.71 -10.86 23.84
N VAL A 76 -0.62 -11.51 23.42
CA VAL A 76 -0.56 -12.93 23.10
C VAL A 76 0.67 -13.54 23.73
N GLN A 77 0.48 -14.43 24.68
CA GLN A 77 1.56 -15.10 25.40
C GLN A 77 1.49 -16.61 25.22
N ARG A 78 2.66 -17.25 25.14
CA ARG A 78 2.74 -18.72 25.22
C ARG A 78 2.41 -19.14 26.65
N ASN A 79 1.65 -20.23 26.80
CA ASN A 79 1.40 -20.81 28.10
C ASN A 79 2.70 -21.35 28.70
N VAL A 80 2.88 -21.13 30.02
CA VAL A 80 4.00 -21.71 30.75
C VAL A 80 3.63 -23.14 31.19
N GLY A 81 4.51 -24.10 30.90
CA GLY A 81 4.35 -25.50 31.33
C GLY A 81 3.28 -26.32 30.58
N ARG A 82 2.60 -25.74 29.58
CA ARG A 82 1.62 -26.45 28.73
C ARG A 82 1.61 -25.88 27.30
N PRO A 83 1.19 -26.65 26.30
CA PRO A 83 1.03 -26.14 24.94
C PRO A 83 -0.05 -25.06 24.82
N GLY A 84 0.06 -24.23 23.78
CA GLY A 84 -0.94 -23.22 23.44
C GLY A 84 -0.60 -21.81 23.89
N PHE A 85 -1.59 -20.94 23.77
CA PHE A 85 -1.46 -19.49 23.97
C PHE A 85 -2.59 -18.97 24.83
N ARG A 86 -2.27 -17.98 25.63
CA ARG A 86 -3.20 -17.09 26.33
C ARG A 86 -3.31 -15.80 25.52
N VAL A 87 -4.51 -15.48 25.07
CA VAL A 87 -4.82 -14.28 24.28
C VAL A 87 -5.65 -13.35 25.14
N GLU A 88 -5.08 -12.21 25.48
CA GLU A 88 -5.78 -11.15 26.24
C GLU A 88 -6.49 -10.20 25.27
N THR A 89 -7.78 -10.02 25.47
CA THR A 89 -8.63 -9.20 24.61
C THR A 89 -9.35 -8.12 25.38
N SER A 90 -10.04 -7.20 24.67
CA SER A 90 -10.94 -6.21 25.28
C SER A 90 -12.14 -6.84 25.99
N GLU A 91 -12.48 -8.09 25.70
CA GLU A 91 -13.64 -8.82 26.27
C GLU A 91 -13.23 -9.94 27.24
N GLY A 92 -11.95 -10.04 27.58
CA GLY A 92 -11.43 -11.06 28.48
C GLY A 92 -10.34 -11.93 27.84
N VAL A 93 -10.09 -13.10 28.43
CA VAL A 93 -9.01 -14.00 28.03
C VAL A 93 -9.55 -15.18 27.25
N ILE A 94 -8.86 -15.52 26.16
CA ILE A 94 -9.14 -16.70 25.34
C ILE A 94 -7.91 -17.61 25.38
N GLU A 95 -8.13 -18.91 25.58
CA GLU A 95 -7.10 -19.92 25.42
C GLU A 95 -7.16 -20.51 24.01
N ALA A 96 -6.02 -20.58 23.34
CA ALA A 96 -5.91 -21.08 21.97
C ALA A 96 -4.76 -22.08 21.83
N THR A 97 -4.96 -23.13 21.03
CA THR A 97 -3.88 -24.06 20.70
C THR A 97 -2.87 -23.41 19.76
N ASN A 98 -3.36 -22.65 18.78
CA ASN A 98 -2.56 -21.94 17.80
C ASN A 98 -3.10 -20.51 17.62
N VAL A 99 -2.22 -19.59 17.29
CA VAL A 99 -2.56 -18.21 16.94
C VAL A 99 -1.95 -17.87 15.58
N VAL A 100 -2.77 -17.31 14.70
CA VAL A 100 -2.32 -16.75 13.43
C VAL A 100 -2.41 -15.23 13.50
N ALA A 101 -1.28 -14.56 13.43
CA ALA A 101 -1.21 -13.09 13.39
C ALA A 101 -1.42 -12.63 11.95
N ALA A 102 -2.67 -12.33 11.59
CA ALA A 102 -3.08 -11.87 10.26
C ALA A 102 -3.37 -10.36 10.24
N THR A 103 -2.63 -9.58 11.00
CA THR A 103 -2.86 -8.14 11.23
C THR A 103 -2.48 -7.25 10.04
N GLY A 104 -1.80 -7.80 9.04
CA GLY A 104 -1.31 -7.07 7.88
C GLY A 104 -0.05 -6.24 8.14
N PRO A 105 0.66 -5.79 7.10
CA PRO A 105 1.97 -5.14 7.22
C PRO A 105 1.89 -3.65 7.60
N PHE A 106 0.73 -2.99 7.47
CA PHE A 106 0.61 -1.53 7.59
C PHE A 106 0.00 -1.10 8.94
N GLN A 107 0.42 -1.72 10.05
CA GLN A 107 -0.17 -1.49 11.37
C GLN A 107 0.23 -0.14 11.99
N ARG A 108 1.46 0.27 11.83
CA ARG A 108 2.00 1.50 12.42
C ARG A 108 2.52 2.40 11.31
N PRO A 109 1.90 3.58 11.09
CA PRO A 109 2.46 4.58 10.19
C PRO A 109 3.78 5.09 10.76
N VAL A 110 4.80 5.19 9.89
CA VAL A 110 6.08 5.76 10.26
C VAL A 110 6.36 6.94 9.34
N ILE A 111 6.43 8.13 9.93
CA ILE A 111 6.92 9.31 9.24
C ILE A 111 8.41 9.42 9.59
N PRO A 112 9.32 9.37 8.60
CA PRO A 112 10.74 9.57 8.87
C PRO A 112 10.98 10.93 9.55
N ALA A 113 11.83 10.96 10.57
CA ALA A 113 12.15 12.17 11.32
C ALA A 113 13.08 13.12 10.51
N VAL A 114 12.67 13.44 9.28
CA VAL A 114 13.42 14.36 8.40
C VAL A 114 13.16 15.80 8.76
N ALA A 115 11.91 16.15 9.05
CA ALA A 115 11.52 17.48 9.49
C ALA A 115 10.97 17.41 10.92
N PRO A 116 11.29 18.38 11.79
CA PRO A 116 10.72 18.45 13.14
C PRO A 116 9.20 18.72 13.08
N GLU A 117 8.48 18.34 14.14
CA GLU A 117 7.03 18.51 14.22
C GLU A 117 6.61 19.99 14.18
N ASP A 118 7.46 20.88 14.70
CA ASP A 118 7.26 22.33 14.75
C ASP A 118 7.81 23.07 13.52
N ALA A 119 8.11 22.38 12.44
CA ALA A 119 8.70 22.96 11.22
C ALA A 119 7.76 23.93 10.46
N GLY A 120 6.53 24.14 10.92
CA GLY A 120 5.55 24.98 10.25
C GLY A 120 4.99 24.40 8.94
N ILE A 121 5.21 23.12 8.71
CA ILE A 121 4.67 22.37 7.57
C ILE A 121 3.74 21.25 8.05
N VAL A 122 2.73 20.93 7.24
CA VAL A 122 1.87 19.77 7.51
C VAL A 122 2.58 18.50 7.08
N GLN A 123 2.72 17.55 8.00
CA GLN A 123 3.29 16.24 7.75
C GLN A 123 2.23 15.18 7.99
N ILE A 124 1.94 14.37 6.97
CA ILE A 124 0.98 13.27 7.07
C ILE A 124 1.54 11.99 6.46
N HIS A 125 1.16 10.87 7.02
CA HIS A 125 1.43 9.57 6.40
C HIS A 125 0.34 9.25 5.38
N SER A 126 0.67 8.44 4.35
CA SER A 126 -0.28 8.06 3.29
C SER A 126 -1.58 7.41 3.80
N ASN A 127 -1.56 6.74 4.97
CA ASN A 127 -2.77 6.18 5.56
C ASN A 127 -3.73 7.25 6.13
N ALA A 128 -3.26 8.47 6.36
CA ALA A 128 -4.06 9.61 6.82
C ALA A 128 -4.47 10.53 5.67
N TYR A 129 -3.90 10.38 4.49
CA TYR A 129 -4.30 11.11 3.30
C TYR A 129 -5.65 10.58 2.77
N ARG A 130 -6.54 11.50 2.37
CA ARG A 130 -7.87 11.16 1.81
C ARG A 130 -8.06 11.70 0.39
N ASN A 131 -7.79 12.98 0.19
CA ASN A 131 -7.96 13.66 -1.09
C ASN A 131 -7.18 15.00 -1.08
N PRO A 132 -7.02 15.68 -2.24
CA PRO A 132 -6.31 16.94 -2.33
C PRO A 132 -6.88 18.07 -1.47
N ASP A 133 -8.18 18.06 -1.19
CA ASP A 133 -8.86 19.13 -0.43
C ASP A 133 -8.53 19.10 1.06
N GLN A 134 -8.01 17.97 1.55
CA GLN A 134 -7.53 17.84 2.93
C GLN A 134 -6.28 18.69 3.20
N LEU A 135 -5.51 19.00 2.16
CA LEU A 135 -4.21 19.66 2.31
C LEU A 135 -4.36 21.18 2.21
N PRO A 136 -3.61 21.96 3.03
CA PRO A 136 -3.58 23.40 2.90
C PRO A 136 -3.07 23.82 1.51
N GLU A 137 -3.33 25.07 1.13
CA GLU A 137 -2.77 25.64 -0.11
C GLU A 137 -1.25 25.56 -0.12
N GLY A 138 -0.67 25.45 -1.33
CA GLY A 138 0.77 25.43 -1.52
C GLY A 138 1.28 24.19 -2.27
N ALA A 139 2.58 24.03 -2.29
CA ALA A 139 3.23 22.89 -2.90
C ALA A 139 3.20 21.66 -1.97
N VAL A 140 3.19 20.48 -2.54
CA VAL A 140 3.23 19.21 -1.81
C VAL A 140 4.48 18.43 -2.18
N LEU A 141 5.26 18.02 -1.17
CA LEU A 141 6.32 17.05 -1.32
C LEU A 141 5.78 15.67 -0.93
N VAL A 142 5.78 14.74 -1.88
CA VAL A 142 5.51 13.32 -1.63
C VAL A 142 6.84 12.60 -1.48
N VAL A 143 7.10 12.05 -0.29
CA VAL A 143 8.33 11.32 0.02
C VAL A 143 8.12 9.84 -0.21
N GLY A 144 8.85 9.28 -1.18
CA GLY A 144 8.78 7.88 -1.58
C GLY A 144 7.91 7.65 -2.82
N ALA A 145 8.48 6.95 -3.79
CA ALA A 145 7.90 6.70 -5.10
C ALA A 145 7.36 5.26 -5.27
N GLY A 146 6.96 4.62 -4.18
CA GLY A 146 6.20 3.37 -4.23
C GLY A 146 4.77 3.58 -4.72
N SER A 147 3.99 2.51 -4.85
CA SER A 147 2.62 2.55 -5.38
C SER A 147 1.76 3.65 -4.74
N SER A 148 1.74 3.75 -3.40
CA SER A 148 0.97 4.80 -2.71
C SER A 148 1.46 6.20 -3.04
N GLY A 149 2.79 6.43 -2.97
CA GLY A 149 3.36 7.74 -3.22
C GLY A 149 3.09 8.24 -4.63
N VAL A 150 3.29 7.38 -5.63
CA VAL A 150 3.03 7.73 -7.04
C VAL A 150 1.57 8.03 -7.30
N GLN A 151 0.65 7.22 -6.74
CA GLN A 151 -0.79 7.42 -6.95
C GLN A 151 -1.27 8.72 -6.31
N ILE A 152 -0.83 9.02 -5.09
CA ILE A 152 -1.14 10.29 -4.41
C ILE A 152 -0.52 11.48 -5.17
N ALA A 153 0.73 11.35 -5.64
CA ALA A 153 1.39 12.40 -6.40
C ALA A 153 0.68 12.68 -7.73
N ASP A 154 0.25 11.63 -8.46
CA ASP A 154 -0.53 11.79 -9.70
C ASP A 154 -1.89 12.43 -9.45
N GLU A 155 -2.61 12.03 -8.40
CA GLU A 155 -3.89 12.64 -8.01
C GLU A 155 -3.72 14.13 -7.70
N LEU A 156 -2.73 14.49 -6.90
CA LEU A 156 -2.42 15.88 -6.56
C LEU A 156 -2.06 16.70 -7.79
N LEU A 157 -1.24 16.15 -8.70
CA LEU A 157 -0.87 16.82 -9.94
C LEU A 157 -2.09 17.07 -10.83
N ARG A 158 -2.97 16.06 -10.98
CA ARG A 158 -4.24 16.21 -11.74
C ARG A 158 -5.20 17.21 -11.10
N GLY A 159 -5.17 17.32 -9.77
CA GLY A 159 -5.88 18.35 -9.02
C GLY A 159 -5.26 19.75 -9.13
N GLY A 160 -4.24 19.94 -9.97
CA GLY A 160 -3.60 21.24 -10.21
C GLY A 160 -2.63 21.69 -9.11
N ARG A 161 -2.25 20.81 -8.19
CA ARG A 161 -1.26 21.12 -7.14
C ARG A 161 0.16 21.12 -7.73
N ARG A 162 1.03 21.97 -7.21
CA ARG A 162 2.47 21.87 -7.46
C ARG A 162 3.03 20.73 -6.64
N VAL A 163 3.49 19.67 -7.32
CA VAL A 163 3.95 18.43 -6.69
C VAL A 163 5.44 18.21 -6.91
N TYR A 164 6.12 17.89 -5.80
CA TYR A 164 7.46 17.34 -5.79
C TYR A 164 7.37 15.87 -5.39
N LEU A 165 8.03 14.98 -6.13
CA LEU A 165 8.11 13.55 -5.81
C LEU A 165 9.56 13.17 -5.52
N SER A 166 9.82 12.75 -4.29
CA SER A 166 11.13 12.23 -3.88
C SER A 166 11.23 10.76 -4.25
N VAL A 167 12.14 10.46 -5.17
CA VAL A 167 12.31 9.15 -5.79
C VAL A 167 13.59 8.50 -5.28
N GLY A 168 13.46 7.34 -4.63
CA GLY A 168 14.56 6.44 -4.28
C GLY A 168 14.64 5.25 -5.23
N PRO A 169 15.45 4.23 -4.92
CA PRO A 169 15.47 2.97 -5.65
C PRO A 169 14.07 2.36 -5.75
N HIS A 170 13.68 1.91 -6.93
CA HIS A 170 12.35 1.39 -7.19
C HIS A 170 12.33 0.46 -8.40
N ASP A 171 11.36 -0.46 -8.41
CA ASP A 171 10.99 -1.26 -9.57
C ASP A 171 9.75 -0.65 -10.22
N ARG A 172 9.77 -0.60 -11.54
CA ARG A 172 8.71 0.00 -12.34
C ARG A 172 8.35 -0.89 -13.53
N PRO A 173 7.66 -2.02 -13.26
CA PRO A 173 7.27 -2.93 -14.33
C PRO A 173 6.29 -2.25 -15.29
N PRO A 174 6.33 -2.58 -16.58
CA PRO A 174 5.27 -2.21 -17.50
C PRO A 174 3.95 -2.82 -16.99
N ARG A 175 2.87 -2.03 -17.00
CA ARG A 175 1.57 -2.51 -16.53
C ARG A 175 1.08 -3.71 -17.32
N SER A 176 1.27 -3.69 -18.62
CA SER A 176 0.94 -4.82 -19.49
C SER A 176 2.06 -5.10 -20.48
N TYR A 177 2.21 -6.37 -20.82
CA TYR A 177 3.10 -6.83 -21.85
C TYR A 177 2.37 -7.86 -22.72
N ARG A 178 2.41 -7.73 -24.04
CA ARG A 178 1.72 -8.59 -25.00
C ARG A 178 0.22 -8.76 -24.71
N GLY A 179 -0.43 -7.69 -24.25
CA GLY A 179 -1.86 -7.68 -23.96
C GLY A 179 -2.26 -8.33 -22.64
N LEU A 180 -1.31 -8.78 -21.82
CA LEU A 180 -1.56 -9.38 -20.50
C LEU A 180 -0.99 -8.51 -19.40
N ASP A 181 -1.71 -8.44 -18.27
CA ASP A 181 -1.30 -7.69 -17.10
C ASP A 181 0.00 -8.24 -16.48
N PHE A 182 0.79 -7.37 -15.82
CA PHE A 182 2.06 -7.78 -15.23
C PHE A 182 1.89 -8.87 -14.14
N VAL A 183 0.77 -8.87 -13.40
CA VAL A 183 0.51 -9.90 -12.37
C VAL A 183 0.35 -11.29 -12.99
N TRP A 184 -0.16 -11.38 -14.21
CA TRP A 184 -0.18 -12.64 -14.96
C TRP A 184 1.24 -13.15 -15.25
N TRP A 185 2.12 -12.24 -15.68
CA TRP A 185 3.52 -12.55 -15.96
C TRP A 185 4.28 -12.96 -14.70
N LEU A 186 3.99 -12.35 -13.55
CA LEU A 186 4.56 -12.78 -12.26
C LEU A 186 4.24 -14.24 -11.97
N GLY A 187 3.02 -14.69 -12.29
CA GLY A 187 2.63 -16.10 -12.17
C GLY A 187 3.42 -17.01 -13.11
N VAL A 188 3.48 -16.66 -14.40
CA VAL A 188 4.20 -17.46 -15.40
C VAL A 188 5.70 -17.56 -15.11
N LEU A 189 6.28 -16.49 -14.58
CA LEU A 189 7.70 -16.44 -14.21
C LEU A 189 8.00 -17.06 -12.82
N GLY A 190 6.99 -17.64 -12.15
CA GLY A 190 7.14 -18.22 -10.80
C GLY A 190 7.51 -17.22 -9.71
N LYS A 191 7.25 -15.92 -9.93
CA LYS A 191 7.60 -14.86 -8.96
C LYS A 191 6.69 -14.85 -7.72
N TRP A 192 5.49 -15.41 -7.82
CA TRP A 192 4.60 -15.59 -6.66
C TRP A 192 5.13 -16.60 -5.65
N ASP A 193 5.93 -17.56 -6.11
CA ASP A 193 6.54 -18.62 -5.29
C ASP A 193 7.99 -18.30 -4.90
N ALA A 194 8.46 -17.09 -5.19
CA ALA A 194 9.81 -16.67 -4.83
C ALA A 194 9.99 -16.65 -3.31
N GLU A 195 11.11 -17.17 -2.84
CA GLU A 195 11.45 -17.13 -1.43
C GLU A 195 11.62 -15.68 -0.95
N ALA A 196 11.22 -15.43 0.29
CA ALA A 196 11.42 -14.13 0.91
C ALA A 196 12.92 -13.80 1.01
N VAL A 197 13.26 -12.55 0.74
CA VAL A 197 14.63 -12.06 0.89
C VAL A 197 15.01 -12.14 2.37
N GLU A 198 16.29 -12.41 2.64
CA GLU A 198 16.78 -12.50 4.01
C GLU A 198 16.49 -11.21 4.82
N PRO A 199 16.20 -11.33 6.13
CA PRO A 199 15.97 -10.17 6.98
C PRO A 199 17.14 -9.17 6.92
N GLY A 200 16.84 -7.89 6.72
CA GLY A 200 17.83 -6.83 6.61
C GLY A 200 18.27 -6.49 5.18
N THR A 201 17.77 -7.21 4.18
CA THR A 201 17.94 -6.82 2.78
C THR A 201 17.02 -5.65 2.45
N GLU A 202 17.56 -4.64 1.76
CA GLU A 202 16.77 -3.48 1.33
C GLU A 202 15.66 -3.94 0.39
N HIS A 203 14.41 -3.62 0.73
CA HIS A 203 13.26 -3.94 -0.11
C HIS A 203 13.11 -2.87 -1.19
N ILE A 204 13.24 -3.27 -2.45
CA ILE A 204 12.98 -2.38 -3.58
C ILE A 204 11.47 -2.21 -3.71
N THR A 205 11.01 -0.97 -3.71
CA THR A 205 9.59 -0.65 -3.78
C THR A 205 9.08 -0.75 -5.22
N ILE A 206 7.98 -1.47 -5.43
CA ILE A 206 7.32 -1.55 -6.74
C ILE A 206 6.40 -0.35 -6.92
N SER A 207 6.54 0.33 -8.06
CA SER A 207 5.67 1.45 -8.46
C SER A 207 4.64 0.97 -9.48
N VAL A 208 3.45 0.64 -9.01
CA VAL A 208 2.31 0.22 -9.85
C VAL A 208 1.04 0.95 -9.46
N SER A 209 0.10 1.04 -10.37
CA SER A 209 -1.21 1.65 -10.14
C SER A 209 -2.29 0.97 -10.96
N GLY A 210 -3.46 0.75 -10.35
CA GLY A 210 -4.70 0.41 -11.05
C GLY A 210 -5.50 1.64 -11.49
N ALA A 211 -5.13 2.83 -11.02
CA ALA A 211 -5.82 4.07 -11.38
C ALA A 211 -5.81 4.32 -12.90
N HIS A 212 -6.85 4.97 -13.37
CA HIS A 212 -7.02 5.33 -14.79
C HIS A 212 -6.92 4.14 -15.76
N GLY A 213 -7.44 2.97 -15.34
CA GLY A 213 -7.42 1.76 -16.15
C GLY A 213 -6.09 1.00 -16.14
N GLY A 214 -5.24 1.22 -15.13
CA GLY A 214 -4.01 0.46 -14.97
C GLY A 214 -2.92 0.85 -15.97
N GLN A 215 -2.53 2.10 -15.97
CA GLN A 215 -1.42 2.57 -16.82
C GLN A 215 -0.06 2.29 -16.17
N THR A 216 0.94 2.04 -17.01
CA THR A 216 2.34 2.00 -16.57
C THR A 216 2.73 3.31 -15.91
N VAL A 217 3.32 3.24 -14.72
CA VAL A 217 3.87 4.41 -14.04
C VAL A 217 5.10 4.90 -14.81
N ASP A 218 5.04 6.11 -15.32
CA ASP A 218 6.12 6.75 -16.07
C ASP A 218 6.48 8.10 -15.44
N PHE A 219 7.60 8.14 -14.72
CA PHE A 219 8.04 9.36 -14.04
C PHE A 219 8.41 10.47 -15.02
N ARG A 220 8.94 10.14 -16.22
CA ARG A 220 9.24 11.17 -17.24
C ARG A 220 7.98 11.79 -17.80
N ARG A 221 6.93 10.97 -17.99
CA ARG A 221 5.61 11.48 -18.37
C ARG A 221 5.03 12.39 -17.29
N LEU A 222 5.12 12.00 -16.01
CA LEU A 222 4.68 12.83 -14.90
C LEU A 222 5.47 14.14 -14.81
N ALA A 223 6.78 14.11 -15.04
CA ALA A 223 7.62 15.30 -15.10
C ALA A 223 7.22 16.22 -16.27
N ALA A 224 6.94 15.66 -17.46
CA ALA A 224 6.46 16.42 -18.62
C ALA A 224 5.08 17.07 -18.37
N GLN A 225 4.28 16.54 -17.44
CA GLN A 225 3.01 17.09 -17.00
C GLN A 225 3.16 18.15 -15.87
N GLY A 226 4.38 18.43 -15.42
CA GLY A 226 4.67 19.46 -14.43
C GLY A 226 5.06 18.96 -13.03
N MET A 227 5.18 17.64 -12.80
CA MET A 227 5.72 17.11 -11.55
C MET A 227 7.22 17.35 -11.46
N THR A 228 7.70 17.83 -10.32
CA THR A 228 9.13 17.98 -10.08
C THR A 228 9.65 16.71 -9.42
N LEU A 229 10.53 15.98 -10.11
CA LEU A 229 11.21 14.82 -9.55
C LEU A 229 12.48 15.24 -8.84
N VAL A 230 12.69 14.73 -7.63
CA VAL A 230 13.88 14.98 -6.81
C VAL A 230 14.44 13.65 -6.28
N GLY A 231 15.71 13.64 -5.92
CA GLY A 231 16.34 12.48 -5.30
C GLY A 231 15.78 12.15 -3.91
N ARG A 232 16.36 11.20 -3.22
CA ARG A 232 15.94 10.85 -1.85
C ARG A 232 15.99 12.07 -0.95
N THR A 233 14.95 12.26 -0.15
CA THR A 233 14.90 13.32 0.87
C THR A 233 15.89 13.01 1.98
N GLU A 234 16.81 13.92 2.26
CA GLU A 234 17.87 13.74 3.25
C GLU A 234 17.62 14.51 4.54
N SER A 235 17.23 15.78 4.43
CA SER A 235 17.06 16.64 5.60
C SER A 235 16.12 17.81 5.35
N PHE A 236 15.63 18.37 6.46
CA PHE A 236 14.96 19.66 6.51
C PHE A 236 15.67 20.54 7.53
N LYS A 237 16.19 21.68 7.09
CA LYS A 237 16.91 22.60 7.95
C LYS A 237 16.62 24.03 7.52
N ASP A 238 16.32 24.89 8.48
CA ASP A 238 16.07 26.34 8.28
C ASP A 238 15.04 26.64 7.17
N GLY A 239 13.97 25.82 7.10
CA GLY A 239 12.91 25.95 6.07
C GLY A 239 13.27 25.38 4.69
N VAL A 240 14.44 24.74 4.55
CA VAL A 240 14.93 24.18 3.29
C VAL A 240 14.97 22.66 3.38
N VAL A 241 14.39 21.99 2.38
CA VAL A 241 14.52 20.52 2.17
C VAL A 241 15.73 20.26 1.29
N SER A 242 16.57 19.31 1.70
CA SER A 242 17.71 18.83 0.90
C SER A 242 17.43 17.45 0.35
N PHE A 243 17.92 17.20 -0.86
CA PHE A 243 17.76 15.95 -1.57
C PHE A 243 19.12 15.41 -2.01
N ALA A 244 19.25 14.09 -1.99
CA ALA A 244 20.42 13.42 -2.56
C ALA A 244 20.51 13.69 -4.08
N PRO A 245 21.71 13.78 -4.66
CA PRO A 245 21.91 13.98 -6.09
C PRO A 245 21.77 12.67 -6.90
N ASP A 246 20.89 11.78 -6.48
CA ASP A 246 20.74 10.39 -6.97
C ASP A 246 19.53 10.16 -7.90
N ILE A 247 18.81 11.22 -8.27
CA ILE A 247 17.58 11.08 -9.09
C ILE A 247 17.84 10.41 -10.44
N ALA A 248 18.95 10.75 -11.11
CA ALA A 248 19.27 10.18 -12.41
C ALA A 248 19.55 8.67 -12.32
N ASP A 249 20.28 8.26 -11.29
CA ASP A 249 20.62 6.85 -11.03
C ASP A 249 19.37 6.05 -10.66
N ASN A 250 18.52 6.59 -9.79
CA ASN A 250 17.27 5.95 -9.39
C ASN A 250 16.31 5.76 -10.57
N LEU A 251 16.22 6.74 -11.47
CA LEU A 251 15.41 6.62 -12.68
C LEU A 251 16.00 5.57 -13.65
N ALA A 252 17.31 5.57 -13.83
CA ALA A 252 18.00 4.59 -14.70
C ALA A 252 17.85 3.16 -14.17
N GLN A 253 17.92 2.97 -12.84
CA GLN A 253 17.68 1.67 -12.21
C GLN A 253 16.25 1.18 -12.45
N GLY A 254 15.26 2.05 -12.28
CA GLY A 254 13.86 1.70 -12.54
C GLY A 254 13.55 1.37 -14.01
N ASP A 255 14.34 1.91 -14.96
CA ASP A 255 14.23 1.60 -16.40
C ASP A 255 14.94 0.29 -16.77
N ALA A 256 16.05 -0.02 -16.10
CA ALA A 256 16.92 -1.14 -16.42
C ALA A 256 16.47 -2.47 -15.80
N ASN A 257 15.27 -2.52 -15.20
CA ASN A 257 14.84 -3.65 -14.39
C ASN A 257 14.95 -5.00 -15.16
N PRO A 258 15.93 -5.86 -14.84
CA PRO A 258 16.16 -7.12 -15.54
C PRO A 258 15.09 -8.18 -15.30
N HIS A 259 14.15 -7.92 -14.39
CA HIS A 259 13.08 -8.86 -14.06
C HIS A 259 11.94 -8.83 -15.10
N TYR A 260 11.93 -7.84 -16.00
CA TYR A 260 10.86 -7.61 -16.98
C TYR A 260 11.39 -7.32 -18.41
N SER A 261 12.71 -7.42 -18.63
CA SER A 261 13.37 -7.29 -19.94
C SER A 261 13.53 -8.64 -20.65
#